data_4c46b0069302eef1335e05ae96a78b04
#
_entry.id   4c46b0069302eef1335e05ae96a78b04
#
_cell.length_a   1.000
_cell.length_b   1.000
_cell.length_c   1.000
_cell.angle_alpha   90.00
_cell.angle_beta   90.00
_cell.angle_gamma   90.00
#
_symmetry.space_group_name_H-M   'P 1'
#
loop_
_entity.id
_entity.type
_entity.pdbx_description
1 polymer ?
#
loop_
_entity_poly.entity_id
_entity_poly.type
_entity_poly.pdbx_seq_one_letter_code
_entity_poly.pdbx_strand_id
1 'polypeptide(L)'
;MNDTNEPNTEIENAEAVADALAEWWHASARDLPWRFGRATPWGVLVSEVMSQQTQMSRVVPYWNDWMERWPDAVALADAAKADVITAWGRLGYPRRALRLQECARVVASDYDNKLPRTYDELLALPGIGDYTASAVMSFAFGERIAVVDTNIRRVLSRVFLGKESLGGAASPAERALAKQVLPQDDASKCRRFDRPSVVWNQSVMELGATVCTAKVPLCEACPVLGIACFCIMVVRDWGNVARGRVNVSKVRIVRCVGWC
;
A
#
# COMPACT_ATOMS: atom_id res chain seq x y z
N MET A 1 -28.08 7.39 27.50
CA MET A 1 -28.81 6.79 26.36
C MET A 1 -28.56 7.70 25.17
N ASN A 2 -27.54 7.43 24.42
CA ASN A 2 -27.30 8.03 23.08
C ASN A 2 -26.87 6.87 22.20
N ASP A 3 -27.85 6.21 21.62
CA ASP A 3 -27.65 5.30 20.50
C ASP A 3 -27.25 6.13 19.27
N THR A 4 -25.96 6.24 19.02
CA THR A 4 -25.47 6.62 17.68
C THR A 4 -25.44 5.37 16.82
N ASN A 5 -26.62 5.00 16.33
CA ASN A 5 -26.78 4.00 15.26
C ASN A 5 -26.31 4.69 13.96
N GLU A 6 -25.00 4.66 13.70
CA GLU A 6 -24.48 4.96 12.37
C GLU A 6 -24.95 3.83 11.43
N PRO A 7 -25.59 4.15 10.31
CA PRO A 7 -26.01 3.16 9.36
C PRO A 7 -24.77 2.45 8.82
N ASN A 8 -24.64 1.15 9.13
CA ASN A 8 -23.69 0.25 8.49
C ASN A 8 -24.14 0.04 7.04
N THR A 9 -23.86 1.01 6.20
CA THR A 9 -24.11 0.90 4.76
C THR A 9 -23.01 0.01 4.20
N GLU A 10 -23.31 -1.27 4.03
CA GLU A 10 -22.44 -2.19 3.29
C GLU A 10 -22.16 -1.56 1.93
N ILE A 11 -20.89 -1.51 1.56
CA ILE A 11 -20.51 -1.01 0.23
C ILE A 11 -20.79 -2.13 -0.75
N GLU A 12 -21.82 -1.92 -1.58
CA GLU A 12 -22.16 -2.85 -2.66
C GLU A 12 -20.91 -3.23 -3.47
N ASN A 13 -20.78 -4.50 -3.78
CA ASN A 13 -19.70 -5.11 -4.56
C ASN A 13 -18.31 -5.16 -3.91
N ALA A 14 -18.13 -4.84 -2.63
CA ALA A 14 -16.81 -4.91 -1.99
C ALA A 14 -16.22 -6.32 -2.03
N GLU A 15 -17.03 -7.33 -1.81
CA GLU A 15 -16.63 -8.75 -1.87
C GLU A 15 -16.24 -9.16 -3.29
N ALA A 16 -17.07 -8.85 -4.29
CA ALA A 16 -16.77 -9.16 -5.70
C ALA A 16 -15.50 -8.45 -6.20
N VAL A 17 -15.25 -7.20 -5.73
CA VAL A 17 -14.00 -6.48 -6.01
C VAL A 17 -12.81 -7.17 -5.34
N ALA A 18 -12.97 -7.66 -4.11
CA ALA A 18 -11.90 -8.35 -3.40
C ALA A 18 -11.53 -9.68 -4.09
N ASP A 19 -12.51 -10.45 -4.53
CA ASP A 19 -12.31 -11.71 -5.24
C ASP A 19 -11.59 -11.50 -6.58
N ALA A 20 -12.05 -10.54 -7.38
CA ALA A 20 -11.42 -10.21 -8.66
C ALA A 20 -9.98 -9.71 -8.48
N LEU A 21 -9.71 -8.93 -7.44
CA LEU A 21 -8.36 -8.48 -7.11
C LEU A 21 -7.47 -9.60 -6.62
N ALA A 22 -7.99 -10.54 -5.84
CA ALA A 22 -7.24 -11.69 -5.37
C ALA A 22 -6.84 -12.61 -6.53
N GLU A 23 -7.76 -12.90 -7.45
CA GLU A 23 -7.47 -13.67 -8.66
C GLU A 23 -6.39 -12.98 -9.52
N TRP A 24 -6.57 -11.68 -9.79
CA TRP A 24 -5.59 -10.90 -10.55
C TRP A 24 -4.22 -10.85 -9.86
N TRP A 25 -4.19 -10.71 -8.53
CA TRP A 25 -2.96 -10.69 -7.74
C TRP A 25 -2.17 -11.99 -7.91
N HIS A 26 -2.81 -13.12 -7.79
CA HIS A 26 -2.15 -14.42 -7.93
C HIS A 26 -1.62 -14.67 -9.35
N ALA A 27 -2.26 -14.10 -10.38
CA ALA A 27 -1.86 -14.24 -11.77
C ALA A 27 -0.80 -13.21 -12.22
N SER A 28 -0.79 -12.01 -11.64
CA SER A 28 -0.12 -10.84 -12.25
C SER A 28 0.78 -10.05 -11.29
N ALA A 29 0.86 -10.42 -10.01
CA ALA A 29 1.68 -9.71 -9.05
C ALA A 29 3.17 -9.73 -9.44
N ARG A 30 3.82 -8.55 -9.36
CA ARG A 30 5.25 -8.46 -9.58
C ARG A 30 6.02 -9.34 -8.60
N ASP A 31 6.99 -10.08 -9.10
CA ASP A 31 7.86 -10.93 -8.29
C ASP A 31 8.91 -10.07 -7.56
N LEU A 32 8.58 -9.64 -6.34
CA LEU A 32 9.48 -8.86 -5.49
C LEU A 32 10.04 -9.73 -4.36
N PRO A 33 11.34 -9.62 -4.02
CA PRO A 33 12.00 -10.54 -3.09
C PRO A 33 11.42 -10.53 -1.67
N TRP A 34 10.73 -9.47 -1.27
CA TRP A 34 10.11 -9.33 0.05
C TRP A 34 8.64 -9.76 0.13
N ARG A 35 8.05 -10.25 -0.98
CA ARG A 35 6.66 -10.72 -1.06
C ARG A 35 6.52 -12.21 -0.77
N PHE A 36 5.30 -12.64 -0.59
CA PHE A 36 4.92 -14.06 -0.43
C PHE A 36 5.60 -14.77 0.74
N GLY A 37 5.89 -14.04 1.82
CA GLY A 37 6.55 -14.60 3.01
C GLY A 37 8.02 -14.97 2.84
N ARG A 38 8.67 -14.53 1.77
CA ARG A 38 10.09 -14.82 1.49
C ARG A 38 11.06 -14.00 2.34
N ALA A 39 10.65 -12.85 2.82
CA ALA A 39 11.47 -11.99 3.68
C ALA A 39 11.09 -12.10 5.16
N THR A 40 12.06 -11.80 6.02
CA THR A 40 11.82 -11.60 7.44
C THR A 40 10.99 -10.32 7.67
N PRO A 41 10.35 -10.14 8.83
CA PRO A 41 9.70 -8.87 9.17
C PRO A 41 10.62 -7.66 9.04
N TRP A 42 11.90 -7.80 9.39
CA TRP A 42 12.92 -6.78 9.18
C TRP A 42 13.09 -6.44 7.69
N GLY A 43 13.23 -7.44 6.84
CA GLY A 43 13.34 -7.26 5.40
C GLY A 43 12.11 -6.58 4.79
N VAL A 44 10.91 -6.88 5.28
CA VAL A 44 9.67 -6.17 4.89
C VAL A 44 9.74 -4.70 5.30
N LEU A 45 10.11 -4.38 6.55
CA LEU A 45 10.28 -3.00 7.01
C LEU A 45 11.27 -2.23 6.13
N VAL A 46 12.44 -2.82 5.85
CA VAL A 46 13.46 -2.21 4.99
C VAL A 46 12.90 -1.91 3.60
N SER A 47 12.15 -2.85 3.01
CA SER A 47 11.53 -2.66 1.69
C SER A 47 10.53 -1.51 1.69
N GLU A 48 9.71 -1.39 2.74
CA GLU A 48 8.73 -0.31 2.88
C GLU A 48 9.40 1.07 2.98
N VAL A 49 10.48 1.17 3.75
CA VAL A 49 11.24 2.42 3.86
C VAL A 49 11.95 2.79 2.55
N MET A 50 12.53 1.81 1.85
CA MET A 50 13.21 2.03 0.57
C MET A 50 12.24 2.43 -0.54
N SER A 51 11.03 1.88 -0.52
CA SER A 51 10.00 2.09 -1.55
C SER A 51 9.35 3.47 -1.50
N GLN A 52 9.50 4.20 -0.39
CA GLN A 52 8.95 5.56 -0.29
C GLN A 52 9.48 6.45 -1.40
N GLN A 53 8.58 6.90 -2.30
CA GLN A 53 8.90 7.76 -3.45
C GLN A 53 10.01 7.22 -4.39
N THR A 54 10.21 5.90 -4.43
CA THR A 54 11.24 5.26 -5.24
C THR A 54 10.61 4.13 -6.09
N GLN A 55 11.01 4.05 -7.36
CA GLN A 55 10.52 2.99 -8.26
C GLN A 55 11.08 1.62 -7.84
N MET A 56 10.24 0.58 -7.89
CA MET A 56 10.58 -0.78 -7.46
C MET A 56 11.80 -1.37 -8.19
N SER A 57 11.93 -1.11 -9.49
CA SER A 57 13.10 -1.53 -10.28
C SER A 57 14.43 -1.01 -9.73
N ARG A 58 14.39 0.14 -9.06
CA ARG A 58 15.56 0.70 -8.36
C ARG A 58 15.71 0.12 -6.96
N VAL A 59 14.61 -0.14 -6.27
CA VAL A 59 14.65 -0.65 -4.88
C VAL A 59 15.23 -2.07 -4.80
N VAL A 60 14.82 -2.96 -5.70
CA VAL A 60 15.20 -4.39 -5.64
C VAL A 60 16.70 -4.62 -5.50
N PRO A 61 17.60 -4.07 -6.36
CA PRO A 61 19.04 -4.31 -6.21
C PRO A 61 19.61 -3.76 -4.91
N TYR A 62 19.16 -2.60 -4.44
CA TYR A 62 19.60 -2.04 -3.16
C TYR A 62 19.12 -2.84 -1.97
N TRP A 63 17.88 -3.34 -2.03
CA TRP A 63 17.34 -4.17 -0.97
C TRP A 63 18.11 -5.49 -0.84
N ASN A 64 18.46 -6.14 -1.94
CA ASN A 64 19.26 -7.36 -1.94
C ASN A 64 20.64 -7.11 -1.29
N ASP A 65 21.35 -6.06 -1.72
CA ASP A 65 22.64 -5.68 -1.15
C ASP A 65 22.53 -5.36 0.37
N TRP A 66 21.46 -4.70 0.78
CA TRP A 66 21.23 -4.38 2.19
C TRP A 66 20.93 -5.61 3.03
N MET A 67 20.14 -6.55 2.51
CA MET A 67 19.81 -7.80 3.23
C MET A 67 21.03 -8.73 3.33
N GLU A 68 21.94 -8.67 2.39
CA GLU A 68 23.21 -9.38 2.47
C GLU A 68 24.14 -8.77 3.54
N ARG A 69 24.25 -7.45 3.59
CA ARG A 69 25.10 -6.73 4.54
C ARG A 69 24.51 -6.66 5.94
N TRP A 70 23.22 -6.39 6.04
CA TRP A 70 22.51 -6.13 7.30
C TRP A 70 21.20 -6.91 7.35
N PRO A 71 21.28 -8.23 7.54
CA PRO A 71 20.10 -9.12 7.49
C PRO A 71 19.10 -8.89 8.64
N ASP A 72 19.51 -8.17 9.69
CA ASP A 72 18.71 -7.88 10.87
C ASP A 72 19.01 -6.48 11.45
N ALA A 73 18.31 -6.13 12.52
CA ALA A 73 18.41 -4.80 13.12
C ALA A 73 19.78 -4.59 13.82
N VAL A 74 20.32 -5.61 14.47
CA VAL A 74 21.64 -5.52 15.15
C VAL A 74 22.73 -5.19 14.12
N ALA A 75 22.77 -5.92 13.01
CA ALA A 75 23.76 -5.70 11.98
C ALA A 75 23.73 -4.26 11.42
N LEU A 76 22.53 -3.69 11.20
CA LEU A 76 22.42 -2.29 10.76
C LEU A 76 22.70 -1.29 11.88
N ALA A 77 22.35 -1.58 13.11
CA ALA A 77 22.60 -0.71 14.27
C ALA A 77 24.10 -0.46 14.48
N ASP A 78 24.91 -1.52 14.30
CA ASP A 78 26.36 -1.51 14.49
C ASP A 78 27.12 -0.92 13.29
N ALA A 79 26.48 -0.76 12.15
CA ALA A 79 27.11 -0.23 10.94
C ALA A 79 27.58 1.22 11.09
N ALA A 80 28.70 1.57 10.47
CA ALA A 80 29.13 2.97 10.41
C ALA A 80 28.12 3.79 9.58
N LYS A 81 27.79 5.00 10.03
CA LYS A 81 26.85 5.89 9.32
C LYS A 81 27.29 6.16 7.87
N ALA A 82 28.59 6.25 7.63
CA ALA A 82 29.16 6.48 6.30
C ALA A 82 28.81 5.30 5.35
N ASP A 83 28.93 4.07 5.84
CA ASP A 83 28.62 2.87 5.07
C ASP A 83 27.14 2.78 4.75
N VAL A 84 26.27 3.09 5.74
CA VAL A 84 24.81 3.14 5.55
C VAL A 84 24.41 4.15 4.47
N ILE A 85 24.97 5.36 4.49
CA ILE A 85 24.70 6.38 3.49
C ILE A 85 25.24 5.95 2.11
N THR A 86 26.44 5.37 2.05
CA THR A 86 27.05 4.88 0.82
C THR A 86 26.23 3.77 0.19
N ALA A 87 25.78 2.80 0.99
CA ALA A 87 24.93 1.72 0.52
C ALA A 87 23.51 2.17 0.15
N TRP A 88 22.99 3.26 0.74
CA TRP A 88 21.72 3.86 0.32
C TRP A 88 21.76 4.42 -1.09
N GLY A 89 22.90 4.91 -1.51
CA GLY A 89 23.24 5.33 -2.87
C GLY A 89 22.21 6.26 -3.50
N ARG A 90 21.61 5.84 -4.61
CA ARG A 90 20.69 6.65 -5.42
C ARG A 90 19.20 6.46 -5.11
N LEU A 91 18.84 5.90 -3.95
CA LEU A 91 17.43 5.78 -3.54
C LEU A 91 16.79 7.14 -3.23
N GLY A 92 17.60 8.18 -3.03
CA GLY A 92 17.14 9.53 -2.68
C GLY A 92 16.79 9.69 -1.20
N TYR A 93 16.69 10.95 -0.74
CA TYR A 93 16.33 11.27 0.63
C TYR A 93 17.14 10.49 1.69
N PRO A 94 18.47 10.68 1.80
CA PRO A 94 19.35 9.85 2.63
C PRO A 94 19.01 9.88 4.13
N ARG A 95 18.25 10.87 4.59
CA ARG A 95 17.70 10.90 5.96
C ARG A 95 16.86 9.66 6.28
N ARG A 96 16.24 9.01 5.28
CA ARG A 96 15.48 7.77 5.50
C ARG A 96 16.39 6.62 5.95
N ALA A 97 17.59 6.51 5.35
CA ALA A 97 18.58 5.53 5.77
C ALA A 97 19.03 5.73 7.23
N LEU A 98 19.29 6.97 7.60
CA LEU A 98 19.67 7.30 8.98
C LEU A 98 18.54 7.04 9.98
N ARG A 99 17.30 7.36 9.62
CA ARG A 99 16.11 7.04 10.43
C ARG A 99 15.91 5.54 10.56
N LEU A 100 16.14 4.77 9.50
CA LEU A 100 16.08 3.31 9.54
C LEU A 100 17.19 2.74 10.44
N GLN A 101 18.39 3.32 10.45
CA GLN A 101 19.45 2.95 11.37
C GLN A 101 19.11 3.32 12.84
N GLU A 102 18.50 4.47 13.08
CA GLU A 102 17.97 4.83 14.41
C GLU A 102 16.91 3.82 14.89
N CYS A 103 15.98 3.45 13.99
CA CYS A 103 14.99 2.40 14.25
C CYS A 103 15.68 1.06 14.58
N ALA A 104 16.69 0.68 13.80
CA ALA A 104 17.46 -0.54 14.03
C ALA A 104 18.09 -0.59 15.43
N ARG A 105 18.64 0.53 15.91
CA ARG A 105 19.20 0.62 17.28
C ARG A 105 18.16 0.37 18.36
N VAL A 106 16.98 0.96 18.23
CA VAL A 106 15.88 0.73 19.18
C VAL A 106 15.41 -0.72 19.12
N VAL A 107 15.24 -1.29 17.92
CA VAL A 107 14.85 -2.70 17.78
C VAL A 107 15.90 -3.65 18.38
N ALA A 108 17.17 -3.35 18.19
CA ALA A 108 18.28 -4.14 18.76
C ALA A 108 18.34 -4.06 20.30
N SER A 109 18.17 -2.84 20.87
CA SER A 109 18.32 -2.63 22.31
C SER A 109 17.06 -3.00 23.10
N ASP A 110 15.88 -2.66 22.61
CA ASP A 110 14.63 -2.68 23.40
C ASP A 110 13.73 -3.87 23.06
N TYR A 111 13.96 -4.52 21.90
CA TYR A 111 13.09 -5.58 21.37
C TYR A 111 13.81 -6.90 21.01
N ASP A 112 14.97 -7.16 21.58
CA ASP A 112 15.72 -8.42 21.38
C ASP A 112 15.91 -8.75 19.87
N ASN A 113 16.29 -7.74 19.07
CA ASN A 113 16.51 -7.86 17.63
C ASN A 113 15.27 -8.35 16.83
N LYS A 114 14.08 -8.17 17.36
CA LYS A 114 12.80 -8.54 16.71
C LYS A 114 11.91 -7.34 16.60
N LEU A 115 11.26 -7.14 15.46
CA LEU A 115 10.25 -6.08 15.36
C LEU A 115 9.10 -6.34 16.33
N PRO A 116 8.63 -5.29 17.03
CA PRO A 116 7.45 -5.38 17.87
C PRO A 116 6.22 -5.80 17.03
N ARG A 117 5.25 -6.45 17.68
CA ARG A 117 4.10 -7.06 17.03
C ARG A 117 2.80 -6.31 17.25
N THR A 118 2.87 -5.13 17.83
CA THR A 118 1.70 -4.25 17.98
C THR A 118 1.86 -3.00 17.12
N TYR A 119 0.75 -2.47 16.65
CA TYR A 119 0.74 -1.25 15.83
C TYR A 119 1.34 -0.05 16.59
N ASP A 120 0.99 0.11 17.87
CA ASP A 120 1.42 1.25 18.67
C ASP A 120 2.94 1.22 18.94
N GLU A 121 3.51 0.04 19.21
CA GLU A 121 4.96 -0.11 19.37
C GLU A 121 5.71 0.13 18.06
N LEU A 122 5.17 -0.36 16.92
CA LEU A 122 5.76 -0.07 15.61
C LEU A 122 5.72 1.43 15.32
N LEU A 123 4.61 2.10 15.61
CA LEU A 123 4.45 3.54 15.40
C LEU A 123 5.40 4.36 16.27
N ALA A 124 5.79 3.85 17.45
CA ALA A 124 6.74 4.50 18.34
C ALA A 124 8.20 4.42 17.86
N LEU A 125 8.51 3.54 16.89
CA LEU A 125 9.86 3.39 16.36
C LEU A 125 10.30 4.63 15.54
N PRO A 126 11.57 5.03 15.59
CA PRO A 126 12.10 6.16 14.85
C PRO A 126 11.84 6.06 13.34
N GLY A 127 11.17 7.06 12.77
CA GLY A 127 10.93 7.14 11.33
C GLY A 127 9.80 6.26 10.80
N ILE A 128 9.08 5.55 11.67
CA ILE A 128 7.92 4.75 11.31
C ILE A 128 6.65 5.58 11.50
N GLY A 129 5.90 5.74 10.42
CA GLY A 129 4.59 6.40 10.43
C GLY A 129 3.45 5.41 10.28
N ASP A 130 2.21 5.92 10.34
CA ASP A 130 0.95 5.16 10.24
C ASP A 130 0.95 4.16 9.07
N TYR A 131 1.34 4.61 7.87
CA TYR A 131 1.45 3.75 6.70
C TYR A 131 2.43 2.59 6.93
N THR A 132 3.66 2.89 7.36
CA THR A 132 4.70 1.86 7.51
C THR A 132 4.35 0.88 8.63
N ALA A 133 3.82 1.36 9.75
CA ALA A 133 3.34 0.50 10.84
C ALA A 133 2.22 -0.44 10.34
N SER A 134 1.21 0.08 9.64
CA SER A 134 0.12 -0.72 9.07
C SER A 134 0.63 -1.72 8.01
N ALA A 135 1.56 -1.32 7.15
CA ALA A 135 2.15 -2.18 6.13
C ALA A 135 2.93 -3.34 6.76
N VAL A 136 3.75 -3.08 7.78
CA VAL A 136 4.47 -4.14 8.52
C VAL A 136 3.50 -5.07 9.24
N MET A 137 2.48 -4.54 9.91
CA MET A 137 1.44 -5.37 10.55
C MET A 137 0.78 -6.31 9.54
N SER A 138 0.37 -5.79 8.38
CA SER A 138 -0.28 -6.58 7.34
C SER A 138 0.71 -7.52 6.64
N PHE A 139 1.78 -7.01 6.05
CA PHE A 139 2.63 -7.75 5.13
C PHE A 139 3.63 -8.68 5.83
N ALA A 140 4.13 -8.30 7.01
CA ALA A 140 5.06 -9.11 7.76
C ALA A 140 4.41 -10.01 8.80
N PHE A 141 3.37 -9.51 9.48
CA PHE A 141 2.72 -10.26 10.55
C PHE A 141 1.38 -10.87 10.14
N GLY A 142 0.81 -10.47 9.00
CA GLY A 142 -0.45 -11.00 8.49
C GLY A 142 -1.66 -10.53 9.30
N GLU A 143 -1.54 -9.39 9.98
CA GLU A 143 -2.65 -8.85 10.78
C GLU A 143 -3.64 -8.11 9.90
N ARG A 144 -4.92 -8.24 10.26
CA ARG A 144 -6.02 -7.56 9.57
C ARG A 144 -6.06 -6.09 9.95
N ILE A 145 -5.35 -5.27 9.19
CA ILE A 145 -5.30 -3.82 9.33
C ILE A 145 -5.39 -3.15 7.96
N ALA A 146 -6.11 -2.05 7.86
CA ALA A 146 -6.19 -1.30 6.61
C ALA A 146 -4.88 -0.53 6.37
N VAL A 147 -4.22 -0.81 5.26
CA VAL A 147 -3.06 -0.06 4.79
C VAL A 147 -3.56 1.08 3.91
N VAL A 148 -3.09 2.31 4.18
CA VAL A 148 -3.59 3.50 3.46
C VAL A 148 -2.43 4.35 2.97
N ASP A 149 -2.07 4.18 1.69
CA ASP A 149 -1.12 5.04 0.99
C ASP A 149 -1.82 5.86 -0.11
N THR A 150 -1.07 6.64 -0.85
CA THR A 150 -1.60 7.47 -1.95
C THR A 150 -2.17 6.61 -3.09
N ASN A 151 -1.61 5.43 -3.36
CA ASN A 151 -2.12 4.54 -4.40
C ASN A 151 -3.44 3.89 -3.99
N ILE A 152 -3.48 3.33 -2.78
CA ILE A 152 -4.67 2.69 -2.22
C ILE A 152 -5.83 3.70 -2.16
N ARG A 153 -5.60 4.90 -1.61
CA ARG A 153 -6.61 5.96 -1.55
C ARG A 153 -7.18 6.28 -2.93
N ARG A 154 -6.31 6.45 -3.92
CA ARG A 154 -6.73 6.71 -5.31
C ARG A 154 -7.58 5.58 -5.87
N VAL A 155 -7.14 4.32 -5.69
CA VAL A 155 -7.89 3.16 -6.15
C VAL A 155 -9.25 3.10 -5.47
N LEU A 156 -9.30 3.15 -4.14
CA LEU A 156 -10.56 3.07 -3.39
C LEU A 156 -11.52 4.20 -3.74
N SER A 157 -11.01 5.43 -3.88
CA SER A 157 -11.84 6.57 -4.27
C SER A 157 -12.43 6.40 -5.68
N ARG A 158 -11.65 5.88 -6.63
CA ARG A 158 -12.12 5.64 -8.00
C ARG A 158 -13.10 4.48 -8.08
N VAL A 159 -12.79 3.36 -7.40
CA VAL A 159 -13.57 2.12 -7.47
C VAL A 159 -14.92 2.25 -6.73
N PHE A 160 -14.92 2.81 -5.53
CA PHE A 160 -16.11 2.82 -4.67
C PHE A 160 -16.84 4.17 -4.63
N LEU A 161 -16.14 5.28 -4.86
CA LEU A 161 -16.75 6.62 -4.75
C LEU A 161 -16.90 7.34 -6.10
N GLY A 162 -16.32 6.82 -7.19
CA GLY A 162 -16.30 7.48 -8.47
C GLY A 162 -15.62 8.87 -8.45
N LYS A 163 -14.64 9.07 -7.57
CA LYS A 163 -13.99 10.36 -7.34
C LYS A 163 -12.48 10.23 -7.37
N GLU A 164 -11.79 11.33 -7.69
CA GLU A 164 -10.36 11.42 -7.49
C GLU A 164 -10.03 11.66 -6.01
N SER A 165 -8.94 11.03 -5.53
CA SER A 165 -8.40 11.34 -4.20
C SER A 165 -7.77 12.74 -4.19
N LEU A 166 -8.05 13.52 -3.17
CA LEU A 166 -7.62 14.93 -3.07
C LEU A 166 -6.10 15.11 -2.82
N GLY A 167 -5.35 14.04 -2.67
CA GLY A 167 -3.93 14.11 -2.29
C GLY A 167 -3.72 14.50 -0.82
N GLY A 168 -2.48 14.80 -0.44
CA GLY A 168 -2.14 15.14 0.95
C GLY A 168 -2.21 13.97 1.93
N ALA A 169 -2.42 14.22 3.20
CA ALA A 169 -2.64 13.21 4.23
C ALA A 169 -4.00 12.51 4.06
N ALA A 170 -4.09 11.24 4.45
CA ALA A 170 -5.35 10.50 4.40
C ALA A 170 -6.41 11.15 5.32
N SER A 171 -7.57 11.46 4.75
CA SER A 171 -8.70 11.99 5.52
C SER A 171 -9.34 10.91 6.40
N PRO A 172 -10.11 11.29 7.46
CA PRO A 172 -10.87 10.32 8.24
C PRO A 172 -11.83 9.48 7.39
N ALA A 173 -12.48 10.08 6.39
CA ALA A 173 -13.39 9.38 5.48
C ALA A 173 -12.67 8.34 4.61
N GLU A 174 -11.47 8.66 4.09
CA GLU A 174 -10.66 7.69 3.33
C GLU A 174 -10.18 6.53 4.20
N ARG A 175 -9.83 6.79 5.46
CA ARG A 175 -9.46 5.74 6.42
C ARG A 175 -10.66 4.86 6.79
N ALA A 176 -11.85 5.46 6.96
CA ALA A 176 -13.08 4.74 7.22
C ALA A 176 -13.46 3.83 6.05
N LEU A 177 -13.40 4.35 4.81
CA LEU A 177 -13.61 3.57 3.61
C LEU A 177 -12.65 2.38 3.53
N ALA A 178 -11.35 2.61 3.73
CA ALA A 178 -10.35 1.53 3.67
C ALA A 178 -10.60 0.43 4.72
N LYS A 179 -11.08 0.80 5.91
CA LYS A 179 -11.47 -0.18 6.95
C LYS A 179 -12.74 -0.95 6.57
N GLN A 180 -13.72 -0.26 5.99
CA GLN A 180 -15.03 -0.83 5.65
C GLN A 180 -14.92 -1.86 4.53
N VAL A 181 -14.09 -1.60 3.50
CA VAL A 181 -13.92 -2.52 2.35
C VAL A 181 -12.86 -3.60 2.58
N LEU A 182 -12.17 -3.59 3.74
CA LEU A 182 -11.15 -4.59 4.06
C LEU A 182 -11.80 -5.95 4.34
N PRO A 183 -11.48 -7.01 3.58
CA PRO A 183 -12.06 -8.33 3.77
C PRO A 183 -11.84 -8.89 5.17
N GLN A 184 -12.77 -9.75 5.61
CA GLN A 184 -12.63 -10.51 6.85
C GLN A 184 -11.66 -11.68 6.63
N ASP A 185 -10.88 -11.98 7.65
CA ASP A 185 -9.97 -13.12 7.65
C ASP A 185 -10.58 -14.29 8.43
N ASP A 186 -10.40 -15.49 7.88
CA ASP A 186 -10.57 -16.73 8.63
C ASP A 186 -9.19 -17.38 8.83
N ALA A 187 -8.60 -17.09 9.99
CA ALA A 187 -7.24 -17.56 10.32
C ALA A 187 -7.13 -19.10 10.36
N SER A 188 -8.26 -19.82 10.46
CA SER A 188 -8.29 -21.28 10.46
C SER A 188 -8.14 -21.87 9.05
N LYS A 189 -8.44 -21.09 7.99
CA LYS A 189 -8.50 -21.56 6.61
C LYS A 189 -7.31 -21.13 5.76
N CYS A 190 -6.62 -20.05 6.15
CA CYS A 190 -5.59 -19.44 5.30
C CYS A 190 -4.24 -19.34 6.00
N ARG A 191 -3.16 -19.52 5.24
CA ARG A 191 -1.82 -19.14 5.71
C ARG A 191 -1.75 -17.63 5.92
N ARG A 192 -0.85 -17.21 6.81
CA ARG A 192 -0.70 -15.79 7.20
C ARG A 192 -0.63 -14.82 6.01
N PHE A 193 0.11 -15.18 4.97
CA PHE A 193 0.33 -14.31 3.80
C PHE A 193 -0.75 -14.45 2.73
N ASP A 194 -1.62 -15.47 2.84
CA ASP A 194 -2.74 -15.72 1.93
C ASP A 194 -4.08 -15.27 2.55
N ARG A 195 -4.05 -14.60 3.71
CA ARG A 195 -5.26 -14.03 4.32
C ARG A 195 -5.90 -13.01 3.40
N PRO A 196 -7.22 -13.01 3.24
CA PRO A 196 -7.93 -12.09 2.37
C PRO A 196 -7.56 -10.62 2.58
N SER A 197 -7.41 -10.17 3.83
CA SER A 197 -7.01 -8.79 4.14
C SER A 197 -5.60 -8.45 3.68
N VAL A 198 -4.66 -9.38 3.78
CA VAL A 198 -3.26 -9.20 3.34
C VAL A 198 -3.18 -9.14 1.81
N VAL A 199 -3.85 -10.09 1.14
CA VAL A 199 -3.96 -10.14 -0.33
C VAL A 199 -4.62 -8.86 -0.83
N TRP A 200 -5.70 -8.41 -0.20
CA TRP A 200 -6.38 -7.15 -0.51
C TRP A 200 -5.42 -5.96 -0.46
N ASN A 201 -4.76 -5.71 0.66
CA ASN A 201 -3.86 -4.58 0.81
C ASN A 201 -2.77 -4.57 -0.26
N GLN A 202 -2.17 -5.73 -0.53
CA GLN A 202 -1.12 -5.86 -1.54
C GLN A 202 -1.65 -5.70 -2.97
N SER A 203 -2.81 -6.30 -3.28
CA SER A 203 -3.41 -6.23 -4.63
C SER A 203 -3.90 -4.83 -4.98
N VAL A 204 -4.55 -4.13 -4.04
CA VAL A 204 -4.98 -2.73 -4.23
C VAL A 204 -3.77 -1.80 -4.44
N MET A 205 -2.70 -1.99 -3.67
CA MET A 205 -1.47 -1.22 -3.85
C MET A 205 -0.82 -1.50 -5.21
N GLU A 206 -0.74 -2.78 -5.62
CA GLU A 206 -0.20 -3.20 -6.91
C GLU A 206 -1.03 -2.64 -8.07
N LEU A 207 -2.37 -2.73 -7.98
CA LEU A 207 -3.28 -2.16 -8.96
C LEU A 207 -3.04 -0.65 -9.13
N GLY A 208 -2.88 0.07 -8.02
CA GLY A 208 -2.58 1.49 -8.04
C GLY A 208 -1.22 1.82 -8.65
N ALA A 209 -0.23 0.94 -8.48
CA ALA A 209 1.11 1.14 -9.02
C ALA A 209 1.22 0.81 -10.52
N THR A 210 0.45 -0.15 -11.03
CA THR A 210 0.64 -0.73 -12.36
C THR A 210 -0.49 -0.45 -13.34
N VAL A 211 -1.72 -0.42 -12.88
CA VAL A 211 -2.93 -0.29 -13.72
C VAL A 211 -3.67 1.02 -13.44
N CYS A 212 -4.13 1.22 -12.21
CA CYS A 212 -4.88 2.41 -11.81
C CYS A 212 -3.95 3.56 -11.45
N THR A 213 -3.05 3.93 -12.38
CA THR A 213 -2.02 4.96 -12.16
C THR A 213 -2.61 6.36 -12.03
N ALA A 214 -1.81 7.29 -11.47
CA ALA A 214 -2.30 8.65 -11.21
C ALA A 214 -2.59 9.46 -12.48
N LYS A 215 -1.73 9.32 -13.52
CA LYS A 215 -1.82 10.16 -14.72
C LYS A 215 -2.52 9.50 -15.89
N VAL A 216 -2.23 8.22 -16.14
CA VAL A 216 -2.73 7.48 -17.29
C VAL A 216 -3.15 6.09 -16.84
N PRO A 217 -4.35 5.94 -16.26
CA PRO A 217 -4.83 4.64 -15.83
C PRO A 217 -5.13 3.75 -17.04
N LEU A 218 -4.80 2.47 -16.93
CA LEU A 218 -5.03 1.44 -17.95
C LEU A 218 -6.34 0.73 -17.65
N CYS A 219 -7.47 1.43 -17.79
CA CYS A 219 -8.79 0.93 -17.38
C CYS A 219 -9.21 -0.34 -18.14
N GLU A 220 -8.79 -0.52 -19.39
CA GLU A 220 -9.08 -1.73 -20.18
C GLU A 220 -8.41 -3.00 -19.60
N ALA A 221 -7.33 -2.84 -18.85
CA ALA A 221 -6.62 -3.92 -18.16
C ALA A 221 -7.02 -4.04 -16.66
N CYS A 222 -8.04 -3.30 -16.23
CA CYS A 222 -8.44 -3.27 -14.83
C CYS A 222 -9.26 -4.52 -14.46
N PRO A 223 -8.85 -5.34 -13.48
CA PRO A 223 -9.55 -6.57 -13.11
C PRO A 223 -10.94 -6.31 -12.52
N VAL A 224 -11.20 -5.11 -12.04
CA VAL A 224 -12.50 -4.71 -11.45
C VAL A 224 -13.34 -3.88 -12.42
N LEU A 225 -12.96 -3.84 -13.71
CA LEU A 225 -13.78 -3.18 -14.73
C LEU A 225 -15.11 -3.93 -14.89
N GLY A 226 -16.22 -3.22 -14.71
CA GLY A 226 -17.57 -3.81 -14.78
C GLY A 226 -18.14 -4.31 -13.44
N ILE A 227 -17.32 -4.42 -12.40
CA ILE A 227 -17.79 -4.73 -11.03
C ILE A 227 -17.97 -3.42 -10.23
N ALA A 228 -17.02 -2.49 -10.39
CA ALA A 228 -17.06 -1.19 -9.73
C ALA A 228 -18.12 -0.29 -10.35
N CYS A 229 -18.96 0.35 -9.55
CA CYS A 229 -20.03 1.23 -10.01
C CYS A 229 -19.57 2.44 -10.82
N PHE A 230 -18.30 2.83 -10.73
CA PHE A 230 -17.76 3.99 -11.44
C PHE A 230 -16.27 3.79 -11.78
N CYS A 231 -15.97 3.31 -12.97
CA CYS A 231 -14.67 3.58 -13.56
C CYS A 231 -14.70 4.97 -14.21
N ILE A 232 -14.03 5.94 -13.61
CA ILE A 232 -13.76 7.22 -14.27
C ILE A 232 -12.72 6.93 -15.36
N MET A 233 -13.15 6.76 -16.61
CA MET A 233 -12.23 6.90 -17.72
C MET A 233 -11.78 8.37 -17.76
N VAL A 234 -10.60 8.65 -17.26
CA VAL A 234 -9.95 9.93 -17.49
C VAL A 234 -9.57 9.99 -18.95
N VAL A 235 -10.40 10.69 -19.73
CA VAL A 235 -10.19 10.94 -21.15
C VAL A 235 -8.83 11.62 -21.35
N ARG A 236 -8.10 11.15 -22.35
CA ARG A 236 -6.81 11.67 -22.84
C ARG A 236 -6.90 13.12 -23.31
N ASP A 237 -7.01 14.09 -22.42
CA ASP A 237 -6.80 15.49 -22.79
C ASP A 237 -6.38 16.38 -21.61
N TRP A 238 -5.41 15.89 -20.83
CA TRP A 238 -4.81 16.67 -19.73
C TRP A 238 -3.99 17.88 -20.20
N GLY A 239 -3.64 17.94 -21.47
CA GLY A 239 -2.89 19.06 -22.03
C GLY A 239 -3.62 20.40 -22.01
N ASN A 240 -4.96 20.40 -21.91
CA ASN A 240 -5.80 21.60 -21.94
C ASN A 240 -6.45 21.99 -20.60
N VAL A 241 -6.48 21.09 -19.62
CA VAL A 241 -7.05 21.37 -18.29
C VAL A 241 -6.20 22.38 -17.50
N ALA A 242 -4.88 22.35 -17.67
CA ALA A 242 -3.96 23.31 -17.05
C ALA A 242 -4.13 24.76 -17.55
N ARG A 243 -4.92 25.00 -18.58
CA ARG A 243 -5.19 26.31 -19.18
C ARG A 243 -6.64 26.79 -19.06
N GLY A 244 -7.46 26.20 -18.19
CA GLY A 244 -8.79 26.72 -17.84
C GLY A 244 -9.84 26.64 -18.94
N ARG A 245 -9.68 25.78 -19.95
CA ARG A 245 -10.67 25.57 -21.04
C ARG A 245 -11.12 24.12 -21.07
N VAL A 246 -12.03 23.76 -20.15
CA VAL A 246 -12.68 22.45 -20.16
C VAL A 246 -13.90 22.53 -21.09
N ASN A 247 -13.84 21.89 -22.24
CA ASN A 247 -15.02 21.64 -23.05
C ASN A 247 -15.70 20.36 -22.53
N VAL A 248 -16.72 20.52 -21.72
CA VAL A 248 -17.46 19.46 -21.01
C VAL A 248 -18.08 18.44 -21.97
N SER A 249 -18.20 18.74 -23.27
CA SER A 249 -18.78 17.86 -24.29
C SER A 249 -17.88 16.69 -24.72
N LYS A 250 -16.64 16.60 -24.25
CA LYS A 250 -15.69 15.51 -24.57
C LYS A 250 -15.35 14.59 -23.40
N VAL A 251 -16.01 14.73 -22.27
CA VAL A 251 -15.91 13.79 -21.16
C VAL A 251 -16.84 12.60 -21.47
N ARG A 252 -16.31 11.52 -22.03
CA ARG A 252 -17.03 10.25 -22.09
C ARG A 252 -17.01 9.61 -20.70
N ILE A 253 -18.09 9.82 -19.96
CA ILE A 253 -18.42 9.00 -18.79
C ILE A 253 -18.93 7.68 -19.36
N VAL A 254 -18.11 6.64 -19.34
CA VAL A 254 -18.61 5.28 -19.57
C VAL A 254 -19.26 4.88 -18.26
N ARG A 255 -20.59 5.06 -18.19
CA ARG A 255 -21.40 4.38 -17.18
C ARG A 255 -21.30 2.88 -17.49
N CYS A 256 -20.65 2.12 -16.62
CA CYS A 256 -20.94 0.69 -16.56
C CYS A 256 -22.38 0.58 -16.06
N VAL A 257 -23.32 0.36 -16.97
CA VAL A 257 -24.70 0.03 -16.64
C VAL A 257 -24.67 -1.42 -16.19
N GLY A 258 -24.35 -1.64 -14.91
CA GLY A 258 -24.62 -2.90 -14.24
C GLY A 258 -26.13 -2.96 -14.01
N TRP A 259 -26.72 -4.03 -14.42
CA TRP A 259 -28.11 -4.36 -14.14
C TRP A 259 -28.34 -4.37 -12.62
N CYS A 260 -29.24 -3.51 -12.15
CA CYS A 260 -29.97 -3.74 -10.93
C CYS A 260 -31.05 -4.77 -11.16
#